data_b383e31252506fca95fc9e885b69b581
#
_entry.id   b383e31252506fca95fc9e885b69b581
#
_cell.length_a   1.000
_cell.length_b   1.000
_cell.length_c   1.000
_cell.angle_alpha   90.00
_cell.angle_beta   90.00
_cell.angle_gamma   90.00
#
_symmetry.space_group_name_H-M   'P 1'
#
loop_
_entity.id
_entity.type
_entity.pdbx_description
1 polymer ?
#
loop_
_entity_poly.entity_id
_entity_poly.type
_entity_poly.pdbx_seq_one_letter_code
_entity_poly.pdbx_strand_id
1 'polypeptide(L)'
;PDLKTFKLEQNYRSTKTIVSAANNVIANNRNQLKKDIWTENTGGEKIRLLRALSDNEEGAQVAQAIFEDKMNLHFKNKDIAILYRTNAQSRSLEEALRKLNIPYRIFGGLSFYKRKEIKDLLAYFRLTINPYDEEALDRIYNYPTRGIGKTTYEKLVVLADARTCTLWDVMQDINDREIDIASGTKTKINEFVTMLESFSVLAKTQNAFDVASHIAQSSGLLKELFNDKSAEGVSQYEHIQELLAGIKEFSDGAQTPLEAPSSELEQSEIRLLSEYMQDIALLTDAETDDNNDDKISLMTIHQAKGLEFKEVFVTGLEENLFPSQLAVNSRDELEEERRLFYVAITRAEKRLTLSYAKTRYRWGTLTGCEPSRFLEEINPEFLDTLPVSDTKMSPSAIRQGNGIPSFSTNSFTKNNLKPVVKKPVARQTDPKLFENFIPDDPKRIEIGMSVLHQRFGKGKVMQLEGNLPDMKATVNFEGEGQKQLLLKYARLKIVE
;
A
#
# COMPACT_ATOMS: atom_id res chain seq x y z
N PRO A 1 31.39 7.56 -44.26
CA PRO A 1 30.38 6.49 -44.44
C PRO A 1 29.00 7.09 -44.29
N ASP A 2 28.17 6.97 -45.35
CA ASP A 2 26.84 7.58 -45.41
C ASP A 2 25.88 6.73 -44.54
N LEU A 3 25.64 7.16 -43.29
CA LEU A 3 24.67 6.57 -42.42
C LEU A 3 23.26 6.91 -42.95
N LYS A 4 22.50 5.88 -43.36
CA LYS A 4 21.08 6.04 -43.69
C LYS A 4 20.25 5.63 -42.46
N THR A 5 19.47 6.54 -41.93
CA THR A 5 18.58 6.28 -40.81
C THR A 5 17.17 6.03 -41.31
N PHE A 6 16.63 4.85 -41.02
CA PHE A 6 15.23 4.51 -41.28
C PHE A 6 14.44 4.56 -39.98
N LYS A 7 13.30 5.24 -39.98
CA LYS A 7 12.41 5.33 -38.82
C LYS A 7 11.26 4.34 -39.01
N LEU A 8 10.98 3.54 -37.99
CA LEU A 8 9.77 2.73 -37.89
C LEU A 8 8.72 3.57 -37.17
N GLU A 9 7.73 4.07 -37.91
CA GLU A 9 6.72 5.02 -37.40
C GLU A 9 5.30 4.45 -37.44
N GLN A 10 5.05 3.37 -38.18
CA GLN A 10 3.75 2.74 -38.24
C GLN A 10 3.56 1.73 -37.08
N ASN A 11 2.51 1.93 -36.29
CA ASN A 11 2.06 1.01 -35.24
C ASN A 11 0.86 0.20 -35.74
N TYR A 12 0.97 -1.12 -35.72
CA TYR A 12 -0.08 -2.03 -36.16
C TYR A 12 -0.90 -2.62 -35.02
N ARG A 13 -0.52 -2.37 -33.78
CA ARG A 13 -1.06 -2.99 -32.56
C ARG A 13 -2.23 -2.19 -32.01
N SER A 14 -1.96 -0.96 -31.60
CA SER A 14 -2.82 -0.14 -30.75
C SER A 14 -3.83 0.67 -31.55
N THR A 15 -4.93 1.04 -30.91
CA THR A 15 -5.89 2.00 -31.44
C THR A 15 -5.28 3.40 -31.57
N LYS A 16 -5.89 4.27 -32.38
CA LYS A 16 -5.44 5.63 -32.60
C LYS A 16 -5.39 6.46 -31.31
N THR A 17 -6.38 6.28 -30.42
CA THR A 17 -6.43 6.96 -29.13
C THR A 17 -5.20 6.62 -28.27
N ILE A 18 -4.85 5.34 -28.16
CA ILE A 18 -3.69 4.87 -27.39
C ILE A 18 -2.38 5.40 -27.99
N VAL A 19 -2.22 5.33 -29.31
CA VAL A 19 -1.02 5.83 -30.00
C VAL A 19 -0.87 7.34 -29.83
N SER A 20 -1.95 8.11 -29.95
CA SER A 20 -1.93 9.56 -29.76
C SER A 20 -1.57 9.95 -28.32
N ALA A 21 -2.14 9.28 -27.33
CA ALA A 21 -1.79 9.49 -25.92
C ALA A 21 -0.32 9.16 -25.66
N ALA A 22 0.19 8.05 -26.20
CA ALA A 22 1.60 7.67 -26.06
C ALA A 22 2.54 8.71 -26.69
N ASN A 23 2.17 9.26 -27.87
CA ASN A 23 2.92 10.34 -28.49
C ASN A 23 2.95 11.61 -27.65
N ASN A 24 1.83 12.01 -27.01
CA ASN A 24 1.80 13.15 -26.11
C ASN A 24 2.81 12.97 -24.96
N VAL A 25 2.83 11.82 -24.31
CA VAL A 25 3.73 11.53 -23.22
C VAL A 25 5.19 11.61 -23.67
N ILE A 26 5.56 10.88 -24.73
CA ILE A 26 6.96 10.77 -25.15
C ILE A 26 7.50 12.07 -25.74
N ALA A 27 6.64 12.96 -26.25
CA ALA A 27 7.04 14.26 -26.79
C ALA A 27 7.72 15.17 -25.75
N ASN A 28 7.51 14.93 -24.46
CA ASN A 28 8.13 15.65 -23.35
C ASN A 28 9.61 15.28 -23.13
N ASN A 29 10.12 14.20 -23.74
CA ASN A 29 11.52 13.85 -23.74
C ASN A 29 12.30 14.71 -24.75
N ARG A 30 13.43 15.24 -24.32
CA ARG A 30 14.31 16.05 -25.21
C ARG A 30 15.37 15.19 -25.88
N ASN A 31 15.92 14.22 -25.16
CA ASN A 31 16.98 13.34 -25.64
C ASN A 31 16.42 12.14 -26.39
N GLN A 32 15.76 12.39 -27.54
CA GLN A 32 15.21 11.33 -28.37
C GLN A 32 15.24 11.67 -29.86
N LEU A 33 15.26 10.65 -30.70
CA LEU A 33 14.99 10.81 -32.13
C LEU A 33 13.49 11.11 -32.28
N LYS A 34 13.15 12.28 -32.76
CA LYS A 34 11.75 12.66 -33.03
C LYS A 34 11.14 11.64 -33.99
N LYS A 35 10.08 10.99 -33.55
CA LYS A 35 9.24 10.05 -34.32
C LYS A 35 7.79 10.43 -34.08
N ASP A 36 7.00 10.44 -35.14
CA ASP A 36 5.54 10.53 -35.05
C ASP A 36 4.95 9.15 -35.35
N ILE A 37 4.68 8.43 -34.28
CA ILE A 37 4.08 7.10 -34.42
C ILE A 37 2.60 7.27 -34.80
N TRP A 38 2.21 6.61 -35.88
CA TRP A 38 0.84 6.62 -36.39
C TRP A 38 0.29 5.22 -36.60
N THR A 39 -1.02 5.08 -36.68
CA THR A 39 -1.69 3.78 -36.91
C THR A 39 -2.87 3.95 -37.85
N GLU A 40 -3.15 2.92 -38.66
CA GLU A 40 -4.36 2.79 -39.48
C GLU A 40 -5.53 2.17 -38.71
N ASN A 41 -5.29 1.68 -37.47
CA ASN A 41 -6.33 1.10 -36.64
C ASN A 41 -7.43 2.14 -36.32
N THR A 42 -8.61 1.65 -35.95
CA THR A 42 -9.76 2.50 -35.59
C THR A 42 -9.44 3.42 -34.41
N GLY A 43 -10.26 4.46 -34.22
CA GLY A 43 -10.08 5.45 -33.15
C GLY A 43 -9.94 4.82 -31.76
N GLY A 44 -10.75 3.81 -31.45
CA GLY A 44 -10.78 3.15 -30.15
C GLY A 44 -11.54 3.96 -29.10
N GLU A 45 -11.72 3.35 -27.92
CA GLU A 45 -12.32 4.00 -26.77
C GLU A 45 -11.33 4.95 -26.09
N LYS A 46 -11.85 5.86 -25.27
CA LYS A 46 -11.02 6.71 -24.41
C LYS A 46 -10.32 5.87 -23.35
N ILE A 47 -9.18 6.33 -22.88
CA ILE A 47 -8.39 5.70 -21.81
C ILE A 47 -9.12 5.94 -20.49
N ARG A 48 -9.52 4.86 -19.82
CA ARG A 48 -10.19 4.93 -18.51
C ARG A 48 -9.20 5.36 -17.43
N LEU A 49 -9.59 6.29 -16.57
CA LEU A 49 -8.80 6.71 -15.41
C LEU A 49 -9.55 6.39 -14.12
N LEU A 50 -9.05 5.40 -13.37
CA LEU A 50 -9.57 5.01 -12.05
C LEU A 50 -8.85 5.81 -10.96
N ARG A 51 -9.62 6.27 -9.98
CA ARG A 51 -9.13 7.06 -8.83
C ARG A 51 -9.59 6.38 -7.57
N ALA A 52 -8.67 5.79 -6.84
CA ALA A 52 -8.93 5.11 -5.59
C ALA A 52 -8.55 5.98 -4.38
N LEU A 53 -9.12 5.70 -3.23
CA LEU A 53 -8.72 6.32 -1.96
C LEU A 53 -7.46 5.65 -1.40
N SER A 54 -7.39 4.31 -1.49
CA SER A 54 -6.23 3.52 -1.04
C SER A 54 -5.78 2.54 -2.13
N ASP A 55 -4.62 1.88 -1.92
CA ASP A 55 -4.09 0.84 -2.80
C ASP A 55 -4.98 -0.43 -2.82
N ASN A 56 -5.60 -0.79 -1.72
CA ASN A 56 -6.56 -1.90 -1.70
C ASN A 56 -7.84 -1.55 -2.48
N GLU A 57 -8.33 -0.31 -2.37
CA GLU A 57 -9.44 0.15 -3.22
C GLU A 57 -9.03 0.19 -4.69
N GLU A 58 -7.78 0.61 -5.01
CA GLU A 58 -7.25 0.56 -6.37
C GLU A 58 -7.30 -0.88 -6.91
N GLY A 59 -6.81 -1.84 -6.13
CA GLY A 59 -6.87 -3.26 -6.47
C GLY A 59 -8.31 -3.75 -6.70
N ALA A 60 -9.24 -3.37 -5.81
CA ALA A 60 -10.64 -3.73 -5.92
C ALA A 60 -11.31 -3.13 -7.17
N GLN A 61 -11.08 -1.84 -7.46
CA GLN A 61 -11.61 -1.18 -8.66
C GLN A 61 -11.05 -1.80 -9.95
N VAL A 62 -9.76 -2.14 -9.98
CA VAL A 62 -9.12 -2.82 -11.11
C VAL A 62 -9.73 -4.22 -11.33
N ALA A 63 -9.86 -5.02 -10.27
CA ALA A 63 -10.43 -6.36 -10.37
C ALA A 63 -11.91 -6.32 -10.79
N GLN A 64 -12.68 -5.34 -10.27
CA GLN A 64 -14.06 -5.12 -10.66
C GLN A 64 -14.18 -4.71 -12.14
N ALA A 65 -13.34 -3.78 -12.60
CA ALA A 65 -13.31 -3.35 -14.00
C ALA A 65 -12.98 -4.52 -14.94
N ILE A 66 -12.02 -5.35 -14.56
CA ILE A 66 -11.70 -6.58 -15.32
C ILE A 66 -12.89 -7.52 -15.38
N PHE A 67 -13.59 -7.74 -14.27
CA PHE A 67 -14.76 -8.58 -14.23
C PHE A 67 -15.85 -8.07 -15.18
N GLU A 68 -16.14 -6.77 -15.15
CA GLU A 68 -17.13 -6.13 -16.03
C GLU A 68 -16.72 -6.21 -17.51
N ASP A 69 -15.45 -5.93 -17.83
CA ASP A 69 -14.95 -5.95 -19.19
C ASP A 69 -14.96 -7.38 -19.79
N LYS A 70 -14.68 -8.39 -18.97
CA LYS A 70 -14.86 -9.81 -19.39
C LYS A 70 -16.30 -10.15 -19.73
N MET A 71 -17.25 -9.68 -18.92
CA MET A 71 -18.68 -9.93 -19.15
C MET A 71 -19.18 -9.20 -20.40
N ASN A 72 -18.76 -7.96 -20.61
CA ASN A 72 -19.26 -7.09 -21.67
C ASN A 72 -18.56 -7.32 -23.02
N LEU A 73 -17.24 -7.57 -22.99
CA LEU A 73 -16.39 -7.63 -24.18
C LEU A 73 -15.94 -9.05 -24.54
N HIS A 74 -16.29 -10.03 -23.70
CA HIS A 74 -15.92 -11.43 -23.87
C HIS A 74 -14.41 -11.66 -24.00
N PHE A 75 -13.58 -10.82 -23.34
CA PHE A 75 -12.15 -11.03 -23.27
C PHE A 75 -11.83 -12.26 -22.39
N LYS A 76 -10.84 -13.03 -22.81
CA LYS A 76 -10.28 -14.10 -22.00
C LYS A 76 -9.30 -13.51 -20.98
N ASN A 77 -9.06 -14.20 -19.87
CA ASN A 77 -8.09 -13.75 -18.88
C ASN A 77 -6.72 -13.50 -19.49
N LYS A 78 -6.25 -14.36 -20.38
CA LYS A 78 -4.95 -14.21 -21.06
C LYS A 78 -4.83 -13.00 -21.99
N ASP A 79 -5.94 -12.39 -22.36
CA ASP A 79 -6.00 -11.18 -23.18
C ASP A 79 -5.75 -9.90 -22.33
N ILE A 80 -5.68 -10.03 -20.99
CA ILE A 80 -5.62 -8.93 -20.02
C ILE A 80 -4.31 -8.97 -19.26
N ALA A 81 -3.68 -7.81 -19.08
CA ALA A 81 -2.51 -7.64 -18.22
C ALA A 81 -2.68 -6.49 -17.24
N ILE A 82 -2.11 -6.66 -16.04
CA ILE A 82 -1.95 -5.61 -15.06
C ILE A 82 -0.45 -5.32 -14.93
N LEU A 83 -0.08 -4.07 -15.18
CA LEU A 83 1.30 -3.60 -15.17
C LEU A 83 1.52 -2.66 -13.98
N TYR A 84 2.60 -2.88 -13.27
CA TYR A 84 3.00 -2.07 -12.11
C TYR A 84 4.49 -1.75 -12.14
N ARG A 85 4.92 -0.74 -11.37
CA ARG A 85 6.31 -0.27 -11.35
C ARG A 85 7.19 -1.16 -10.49
N THR A 86 6.72 -1.56 -9.32
CA THR A 86 7.47 -2.39 -8.36
C THR A 86 6.66 -3.64 -7.97
N ASN A 87 7.39 -4.70 -7.65
CA ASN A 87 6.77 -5.98 -7.28
C ASN A 87 5.95 -5.92 -5.98
N ALA A 88 6.21 -4.95 -5.11
CA ALA A 88 5.44 -4.76 -3.87
C ALA A 88 3.96 -4.47 -4.16
N GLN A 89 3.67 -3.74 -5.25
CA GLN A 89 2.29 -3.39 -5.64
C GLN A 89 1.42 -4.61 -5.98
N SER A 90 2.02 -5.81 -6.19
CA SER A 90 1.23 -6.99 -6.56
C SER A 90 0.27 -7.47 -5.47
N ARG A 91 0.56 -7.21 -4.18
CA ARG A 91 -0.24 -7.70 -3.04
C ARG A 91 -1.72 -7.33 -3.16
N SER A 92 -2.03 -6.05 -3.19
CA SER A 92 -3.42 -5.56 -3.24
C SER A 92 -4.16 -6.05 -4.49
N LEU A 93 -3.47 -6.13 -5.62
CA LEU A 93 -4.01 -6.64 -6.89
C LEU A 93 -4.29 -8.15 -6.80
N GLU A 94 -3.34 -8.94 -6.28
CA GLU A 94 -3.51 -10.38 -6.08
C GLU A 94 -4.68 -10.69 -5.15
N GLU A 95 -4.78 -9.99 -4.01
CA GLU A 95 -5.87 -10.15 -3.06
C GLU A 95 -7.23 -9.80 -3.67
N ALA A 96 -7.31 -8.71 -4.44
CA ALA A 96 -8.54 -8.30 -5.10
C ALA A 96 -9.01 -9.30 -6.17
N LEU A 97 -8.08 -9.80 -6.98
CA LEU A 97 -8.40 -10.83 -7.99
C LEU A 97 -8.86 -12.14 -7.35
N ARG A 98 -8.24 -12.57 -6.23
CA ARG A 98 -8.66 -13.76 -5.48
C ARG A 98 -10.06 -13.62 -4.90
N LYS A 99 -10.40 -12.46 -4.32
CA LYS A 99 -11.74 -12.18 -3.78
C LYS A 99 -12.84 -12.35 -4.84
N LEU A 100 -12.53 -12.06 -6.10
CA LEU A 100 -13.45 -12.25 -7.24
C LEU A 100 -13.26 -13.58 -7.96
N ASN A 101 -12.43 -14.50 -7.45
CA ASN A 101 -12.10 -15.79 -8.08
C ASN A 101 -11.61 -15.64 -9.53
N ILE A 102 -10.85 -14.59 -9.82
CA ILE A 102 -10.26 -14.33 -11.14
C ILE A 102 -8.86 -14.96 -11.18
N PRO A 103 -8.61 -15.98 -12.03
CA PRO A 103 -7.32 -16.64 -12.09
C PRO A 103 -6.26 -15.71 -12.71
N TYR A 104 -5.09 -15.67 -12.08
CA TYR A 104 -3.96 -14.86 -12.52
C TYR A 104 -2.64 -15.61 -12.41
N ARG A 105 -1.61 -15.06 -13.04
CA ARG A 105 -0.21 -15.50 -12.90
C ARG A 105 0.71 -14.29 -12.74
N ILE A 106 1.74 -14.45 -11.91
CA ILE A 106 2.84 -13.48 -11.84
C ILE A 106 3.85 -13.85 -12.92
N PHE A 107 4.08 -12.95 -13.87
CA PHE A 107 5.03 -13.18 -14.93
C PHE A 107 6.46 -12.89 -14.45
N GLY A 108 7.33 -13.90 -14.57
CA GLY A 108 8.73 -13.77 -14.22
C GLY A 108 9.03 -13.58 -12.73
N GLY A 109 8.12 -14.01 -11.83
CA GLY A 109 8.27 -13.89 -10.40
C GLY A 109 7.38 -14.87 -9.62
N LEU A 110 7.43 -14.73 -8.30
CA LEU A 110 6.56 -15.46 -7.37
C LEU A 110 5.40 -14.58 -6.92
N SER A 111 4.24 -15.20 -6.68
CA SER A 111 3.13 -14.58 -5.95
C SER A 111 3.61 -13.98 -4.63
N PHE A 112 2.99 -12.88 -4.19
CA PHE A 112 3.43 -12.11 -3.03
C PHE A 112 3.63 -12.99 -1.80
N TYR A 113 2.65 -13.84 -1.48
CA TYR A 113 2.69 -14.72 -0.30
C TYR A 113 3.63 -15.94 -0.45
N LYS A 114 4.13 -16.23 -1.68
CA LYS A 114 5.12 -17.31 -1.92
C LYS A 114 6.57 -16.83 -1.78
N ARG A 115 6.82 -15.54 -1.62
CA ARG A 115 8.16 -14.95 -1.48
C ARG A 115 8.78 -15.38 -0.16
N LYS A 116 10.10 -15.58 -0.19
CA LYS A 116 10.86 -16.11 0.95
C LYS A 116 10.68 -15.24 2.19
N GLU A 117 10.95 -13.94 2.09
CA GLU A 117 10.88 -12.96 3.18
C GLU A 117 9.48 -12.86 3.78
N ILE A 118 8.44 -12.96 2.94
CA ILE A 118 7.04 -12.97 3.40
C ILE A 118 6.76 -14.26 4.18
N LYS A 119 7.13 -15.41 3.64
CA LYS A 119 6.98 -16.70 4.34
C LYS A 119 7.75 -16.72 5.66
N ASP A 120 8.92 -16.10 5.72
CA ASP A 120 9.72 -16.02 6.93
C ASP A 120 8.99 -15.21 8.02
N LEU A 121 8.42 -14.05 7.69
CA LEU A 121 7.65 -13.26 8.64
C LEU A 121 6.33 -13.95 9.02
N LEU A 122 5.62 -14.55 8.07
CA LEU A 122 4.41 -15.33 8.36
C LEU A 122 4.70 -16.54 9.27
N ALA A 123 5.86 -17.16 9.17
CA ALA A 123 6.26 -18.24 10.08
C ALA A 123 6.39 -17.74 11.53
N TYR A 124 6.91 -16.51 11.74
CA TYR A 124 6.86 -15.89 13.07
C TYR A 124 5.43 -15.67 13.55
N PHE A 125 4.52 -15.22 12.70
CA PHE A 125 3.11 -15.03 13.06
C PHE A 125 2.44 -16.36 13.41
N ARG A 126 2.69 -17.42 12.62
CA ARG A 126 2.19 -18.77 12.87
C ARG A 126 2.63 -19.27 14.24
N LEU A 127 3.92 -19.16 14.57
CA LEU A 127 4.45 -19.59 15.88
C LEU A 127 3.95 -18.72 17.03
N THR A 128 3.68 -17.44 16.79
CA THR A 128 3.08 -16.56 17.80
C THR A 128 1.68 -17.01 18.18
N ILE A 129 0.92 -17.54 17.21
CA ILE A 129 -0.45 -18.02 17.39
C ILE A 129 -0.45 -19.48 17.87
N ASN A 130 0.37 -20.33 17.26
CA ASN A 130 0.52 -21.74 17.57
C ASN A 130 2.00 -22.13 17.66
N PRO A 131 2.57 -22.24 18.87
CA PRO A 131 3.99 -22.57 19.05
C PRO A 131 4.34 -24.02 18.64
N TYR A 132 3.35 -24.88 18.43
CA TYR A 132 3.52 -26.26 18.01
C TYR A 132 3.60 -26.44 16.48
N ASP A 133 3.69 -25.37 15.73
CA ASP A 133 3.84 -25.39 14.27
C ASP A 133 5.30 -25.70 13.89
N GLU A 134 5.61 -27.00 13.72
CA GLU A 134 6.96 -27.47 13.45
C GLU A 134 7.52 -26.95 12.11
N GLU A 135 6.68 -26.81 11.07
CA GLU A 135 7.11 -26.27 9.77
C GLU A 135 7.55 -24.81 9.92
N ALA A 136 6.77 -24.02 10.66
CA ALA A 136 7.13 -22.63 10.93
C ALA A 136 8.39 -22.54 11.80
N LEU A 137 8.54 -23.45 12.78
CA LEU A 137 9.70 -23.51 13.66
C LEU A 137 10.98 -23.90 12.88
N ASP A 138 10.92 -24.94 12.03
CA ASP A 138 12.04 -25.33 11.16
C ASP A 138 12.50 -24.17 10.26
N ARG A 139 11.56 -23.37 9.83
CA ARG A 139 11.85 -22.23 8.95
C ARG A 139 12.63 -21.12 9.64
N ILE A 140 12.34 -20.82 10.92
CA ILE A 140 12.84 -19.59 11.56
C ILE A 140 13.71 -19.81 12.80
N TYR A 141 13.96 -21.03 13.24
CA TYR A 141 14.74 -21.29 14.47
C TYR A 141 16.11 -20.59 14.45
N ASN A 142 16.73 -20.45 13.29
CA ASN A 142 18.01 -19.77 13.09
C ASN A 142 17.96 -18.65 12.03
N TYR A 143 16.79 -18.10 11.74
CA TYR A 143 16.65 -16.97 10.81
C TYR A 143 15.80 -15.84 11.43
N PRO A 144 16.34 -14.61 11.53
CA PRO A 144 17.75 -14.18 11.31
C PRO A 144 18.75 -14.99 12.12
N THR A 145 20.01 -15.00 11.69
CA THR A 145 21.05 -15.86 12.28
C THR A 145 21.20 -15.65 13.80
N ARG A 146 20.88 -16.69 14.60
CA ARG A 146 20.97 -16.70 16.06
C ARG A 146 22.11 -17.54 16.60
N GLY A 147 22.77 -18.30 15.70
CA GLY A 147 23.81 -19.24 16.09
C GLY A 147 23.28 -20.54 16.72
N ILE A 148 22.05 -20.92 16.38
CA ILE A 148 21.49 -22.24 16.63
C ILE A 148 21.78 -23.09 15.38
N GLY A 149 22.86 -23.90 15.43
CA GLY A 149 23.30 -24.67 14.28
C GLY A 149 22.33 -25.81 13.94
N LYS A 150 22.37 -26.27 12.67
CA LYS A 150 21.55 -27.38 12.16
C LYS A 150 21.72 -28.67 12.99
N THR A 151 22.95 -29.01 13.35
CA THR A 151 23.24 -30.18 14.18
C THR A 151 22.62 -30.10 15.57
N THR A 152 22.50 -28.89 16.14
CA THR A 152 21.81 -28.70 17.42
C THR A 152 20.31 -28.91 17.25
N TYR A 153 19.73 -28.33 16.19
CA TYR A 153 18.31 -28.49 15.88
C TYR A 153 17.95 -29.96 15.65
N GLU A 154 18.73 -30.71 14.87
CA GLU A 154 18.54 -32.14 14.65
C GLU A 154 18.60 -32.95 15.95
N LYS A 155 19.49 -32.59 16.89
CA LYS A 155 19.54 -33.22 18.24
C LYS A 155 18.25 -32.95 19.02
N LEU A 156 17.68 -31.75 18.94
CA LEU A 156 16.42 -31.41 19.60
C LEU A 156 15.25 -32.22 19.02
N VAL A 157 15.20 -32.38 17.69
CA VAL A 157 14.17 -33.20 17.02
C VAL A 157 14.26 -34.67 17.48
N VAL A 158 15.46 -35.25 17.49
CA VAL A 158 15.66 -36.63 17.98
C VAL A 158 15.25 -36.79 19.47
N LEU A 159 15.51 -35.77 20.27
CA LEU A 159 15.15 -35.73 21.67
C LEU A 159 13.62 -35.66 21.87
N ALA A 160 12.94 -34.84 21.05
CA ALA A 160 11.48 -34.73 21.05
C ALA A 160 10.82 -36.12 20.75
N ASP A 161 11.30 -36.77 19.70
CA ASP A 161 10.87 -38.12 19.34
C ASP A 161 11.10 -39.13 20.49
N ALA A 162 12.29 -39.11 21.08
CA ALA A 162 12.64 -40.02 22.18
C ALA A 162 11.80 -39.80 23.45
N ARG A 163 11.40 -38.54 23.72
CA ARG A 163 10.56 -38.14 24.85
C ARG A 163 9.06 -38.24 24.56
N THR A 164 8.67 -38.50 23.31
CA THR A 164 7.28 -38.50 22.83
C THR A 164 6.57 -37.16 23.17
N CYS A 165 7.28 -36.05 23.00
CA CYS A 165 6.80 -34.67 23.19
C CYS A 165 7.10 -33.80 21.96
N THR A 166 6.59 -32.58 21.94
CA THR A 166 6.82 -31.69 20.80
C THR A 166 8.23 -31.09 20.86
N LEU A 167 8.72 -30.64 19.71
CA LEU A 167 10.00 -29.92 19.63
C LEU A 167 9.97 -28.64 20.47
N TRP A 168 8.81 -27.98 20.53
CA TRP A 168 8.60 -26.77 21.35
C TRP A 168 8.77 -27.08 22.85
N ASP A 169 8.21 -28.18 23.35
CA ASP A 169 8.36 -28.61 24.76
C ASP A 169 9.84 -28.85 25.10
N VAL A 170 10.60 -29.49 24.21
CA VAL A 170 12.05 -29.70 24.42
C VAL A 170 12.81 -28.36 24.45
N MET A 171 12.41 -27.38 23.60
CA MET A 171 13.05 -26.05 23.59
C MET A 171 12.71 -25.24 24.84
N GLN A 172 11.50 -25.36 25.38
CA GLN A 172 11.13 -24.73 26.66
C GLN A 172 11.93 -25.33 27.83
N ASP A 173 12.12 -26.64 27.82
CA ASP A 173 12.87 -27.38 28.86
C ASP A 173 14.38 -27.42 28.57
N ILE A 174 14.90 -26.55 27.70
CA ILE A 174 16.31 -26.60 27.22
C ILE A 174 17.35 -26.56 28.34
N ASN A 175 17.01 -26.05 29.49
CA ASN A 175 17.89 -25.97 30.67
C ASN A 175 17.95 -27.27 31.46
N ASP A 176 17.14 -28.27 31.08
CA ASP A 176 17.24 -29.61 31.69
C ASP A 176 18.67 -30.16 31.59
N ARG A 177 19.16 -30.76 32.66
CA ARG A 177 20.54 -31.27 32.78
C ARG A 177 20.81 -32.47 31.83
N GLU A 178 19.78 -33.20 31.47
CA GLU A 178 19.88 -34.36 30.58
C GLU A 178 20.09 -33.99 29.12
N ILE A 179 19.88 -32.71 28.75
CA ILE A 179 20.08 -32.24 27.38
C ILE A 179 21.55 -31.89 27.17
N ASP A 180 22.27 -32.70 26.35
CA ASP A 180 23.68 -32.51 26.02
C ASP A 180 23.85 -31.50 24.89
N ILE A 181 23.70 -30.21 25.23
CA ILE A 181 23.93 -29.06 24.36
C ILE A 181 24.79 -28.04 25.11
N ALA A 182 25.72 -27.40 24.40
CA ALA A 182 26.60 -26.38 24.97
C ALA A 182 25.79 -25.24 25.61
N SER A 183 26.23 -24.79 26.82
CA SER A 183 25.53 -23.76 27.60
C SER A 183 25.23 -22.49 26.81
N GLY A 184 26.18 -21.97 26.00
CA GLY A 184 25.95 -20.80 25.16
C GLY A 184 24.85 -21.00 24.09
N THR A 185 24.67 -22.23 23.62
CA THR A 185 23.58 -22.56 22.67
C THR A 185 22.25 -22.70 23.41
N LYS A 186 22.24 -23.28 24.62
CA LYS A 186 21.05 -23.32 25.49
C LYS A 186 20.53 -21.91 25.76
N THR A 187 21.41 -20.96 26.09
CA THR A 187 21.03 -19.56 26.29
C THR A 187 20.35 -18.97 25.08
N LYS A 188 20.88 -19.17 23.87
CA LYS A 188 20.30 -18.66 22.63
C LYS A 188 18.92 -19.28 22.32
N ILE A 189 18.76 -20.57 22.59
CA ILE A 189 17.46 -21.25 22.45
C ILE A 189 16.47 -20.67 23.44
N ASN A 190 16.85 -20.47 24.69
CA ASN A 190 16.00 -19.89 25.73
C ASN A 190 15.59 -18.45 25.38
N GLU A 191 16.52 -17.64 24.87
CA GLU A 191 16.22 -16.26 24.38
C GLU A 191 15.21 -16.29 23.25
N PHE A 192 15.34 -17.25 22.31
CA PHE A 192 14.40 -17.41 21.20
C PHE A 192 13.01 -17.84 21.68
N VAL A 193 12.92 -18.80 22.60
CA VAL A 193 11.65 -19.26 23.21
C VAL A 193 10.99 -18.10 23.95
N THR A 194 11.72 -17.40 24.82
CA THR A 194 11.21 -16.26 25.59
C THR A 194 10.68 -15.15 24.67
N MET A 195 11.38 -14.88 23.57
CA MET A 195 10.94 -13.92 22.57
C MET A 195 9.59 -14.32 21.96
N LEU A 196 9.41 -15.57 21.53
CA LEU A 196 8.16 -16.06 20.94
C LEU A 196 7.01 -16.07 21.96
N GLU A 197 7.28 -16.46 23.22
CA GLU A 197 6.29 -16.40 24.30
C GLU A 197 5.82 -14.94 24.55
N SER A 198 6.75 -13.99 24.52
CA SER A 198 6.39 -12.56 24.63
C SER A 198 5.47 -12.10 23.50
N PHE A 199 5.71 -12.55 22.28
CA PHE A 199 4.84 -12.25 21.15
C PHE A 199 3.45 -12.87 21.33
N SER A 200 3.36 -14.11 21.83
CA SER A 200 2.09 -14.78 22.07
C SER A 200 1.23 -14.06 23.13
N VAL A 201 1.85 -13.43 24.12
CA VAL A 201 1.15 -12.61 25.12
C VAL A 201 0.59 -11.34 24.47
N LEU A 202 1.39 -10.64 23.66
CA LEU A 202 0.97 -9.42 22.98
C LEU A 202 -0.15 -9.67 21.97
N ALA A 203 -0.09 -10.80 21.25
CA ALA A 203 -1.08 -11.17 20.23
C ALA A 203 -2.50 -11.38 20.78
N LYS A 204 -2.65 -11.60 22.09
CA LYS A 204 -3.96 -11.75 22.74
C LYS A 204 -4.63 -10.42 23.09
N THR A 205 -3.87 -9.33 23.15
CA THR A 205 -4.33 -8.05 23.72
C THR A 205 -4.17 -6.85 22.80
N GLN A 206 -3.27 -6.94 21.81
CA GLN A 206 -2.99 -5.86 20.88
C GLN A 206 -3.54 -6.14 19.49
N ASN A 207 -3.74 -5.08 18.69
CA ASN A 207 -4.20 -5.23 17.31
C ASN A 207 -3.14 -5.89 16.42
N ALA A 208 -3.59 -6.42 15.29
CA ALA A 208 -2.75 -7.19 14.37
C ALA A 208 -1.50 -6.40 13.91
N PHE A 209 -1.63 -5.10 13.62
CA PHE A 209 -0.53 -4.28 13.13
C PHE A 209 0.55 -4.04 14.19
N ASP A 210 0.16 -3.70 15.41
CA ASP A 210 1.11 -3.43 16.49
C ASP A 210 1.92 -4.70 16.81
N VAL A 211 1.25 -5.86 16.87
CA VAL A 211 1.91 -7.15 17.07
C VAL A 211 2.83 -7.50 15.90
N ALA A 212 2.34 -7.41 14.66
CA ALA A 212 3.13 -7.73 13.47
C ALA A 212 4.38 -6.85 13.34
N SER A 213 4.23 -5.55 13.60
CA SER A 213 5.33 -4.59 13.58
C SER A 213 6.35 -4.88 14.68
N HIS A 214 5.88 -5.21 15.88
CA HIS A 214 6.74 -5.61 16.99
C HIS A 214 7.52 -6.88 16.67
N ILE A 215 6.87 -7.90 16.12
CA ILE A 215 7.51 -9.15 15.69
C ILE A 215 8.57 -8.87 14.62
N ALA A 216 8.24 -8.12 13.57
CA ALA A 216 9.16 -7.82 12.49
C ALA A 216 10.44 -7.08 12.96
N GLN A 217 10.30 -6.19 13.95
CA GLN A 217 11.42 -5.46 14.57
C GLN A 217 12.21 -6.32 15.54
N SER A 218 11.54 -6.95 16.51
CA SER A 218 12.18 -7.66 17.62
C SER A 218 12.79 -8.99 17.20
N SER A 219 12.28 -9.64 16.15
CA SER A 219 12.91 -10.83 15.55
C SER A 219 14.26 -10.53 14.91
N GLY A 220 14.54 -9.27 14.58
CA GLY A 220 15.73 -8.83 13.85
C GLY A 220 15.60 -8.89 12.32
N LEU A 221 14.48 -9.39 11.80
CA LEU A 221 14.24 -9.56 10.34
C LEU A 221 14.35 -8.22 9.59
N LEU A 222 13.66 -7.19 10.07
CA LEU A 222 13.73 -5.86 9.44
C LEU A 222 15.14 -5.28 9.45
N LYS A 223 15.90 -5.49 10.53
CA LYS A 223 17.28 -5.01 10.64
C LYS A 223 18.20 -5.70 9.63
N GLU A 224 18.05 -7.01 9.46
CA GLU A 224 18.84 -7.77 8.48
C GLU A 224 18.56 -7.29 7.06
N LEU A 225 17.29 -7.20 6.66
CA LEU A 225 16.89 -6.74 5.33
C LEU A 225 17.27 -5.26 5.08
N PHE A 226 17.16 -4.41 6.07
CA PHE A 226 17.55 -3.00 5.95
C PHE A 226 19.05 -2.81 5.73
N ASN A 227 19.88 -3.70 6.27
CA ASN A 227 21.34 -3.65 6.12
C ASN A 227 21.79 -4.17 4.76
N ASP A 228 21.01 -5.01 4.10
CA ASP A 228 21.29 -5.48 2.75
C ASP A 228 20.96 -4.37 1.73
N LYS A 229 22.00 -3.75 1.17
CA LYS A 229 21.88 -2.67 0.17
C LYS A 229 21.86 -3.20 -1.27
N SER A 230 21.84 -4.50 -1.48
CA SER A 230 21.63 -5.09 -2.80
C SER A 230 20.23 -4.75 -3.32
N ALA A 231 20.05 -4.78 -4.64
CA ALA A 231 18.74 -4.56 -5.25
C ALA A 231 17.71 -5.60 -4.76
N GLU A 232 18.15 -6.81 -4.44
CA GLU A 232 17.32 -7.87 -3.88
C GLU A 232 16.93 -7.54 -2.44
N GLY A 233 17.87 -7.15 -1.57
CA GLY A 233 17.60 -6.77 -0.18
C GLY A 233 16.65 -5.60 -0.07
N VAL A 234 16.81 -4.56 -0.92
CA VAL A 234 15.88 -3.43 -0.98
C VAL A 234 14.48 -3.90 -1.36
N SER A 235 14.36 -4.76 -2.38
CA SER A 235 13.06 -5.31 -2.79
C SER A 235 12.41 -6.17 -1.70
N GLN A 236 13.18 -7.02 -1.01
CA GLN A 236 12.68 -7.83 0.11
C GLN A 236 12.18 -6.96 1.27
N TYR A 237 12.92 -5.89 1.58
CA TYR A 237 12.50 -4.93 2.59
C TYR A 237 11.19 -4.23 2.22
N GLU A 238 11.03 -3.79 0.94
CA GLU A 238 9.78 -3.21 0.43
C GLU A 238 8.61 -4.20 0.54
N HIS A 239 8.82 -5.49 0.26
CA HIS A 239 7.78 -6.50 0.42
C HIS A 239 7.31 -6.65 1.88
N ILE A 240 8.21 -6.63 2.85
CA ILE A 240 7.84 -6.66 4.27
C ILE A 240 7.04 -5.41 4.66
N GLN A 241 7.46 -4.23 4.17
CA GLN A 241 6.73 -2.98 4.43
C GLN A 241 5.32 -3.02 3.82
N GLU A 242 5.17 -3.59 2.64
CA GLU A 242 3.88 -3.77 1.99
C GLU A 242 2.97 -4.74 2.76
N LEU A 243 3.53 -5.84 3.29
CA LEU A 243 2.77 -6.75 4.16
C LEU A 243 2.28 -6.03 5.42
N LEU A 244 3.16 -5.29 6.08
CA LEU A 244 2.79 -4.52 7.28
C LEU A 244 1.76 -3.43 6.98
N ALA A 245 1.83 -2.79 5.80
CA ALA A 245 0.83 -1.84 5.34
C ALA A 245 -0.55 -2.50 5.19
N GLY A 246 -0.62 -3.68 4.59
CA GLY A 246 -1.86 -4.45 4.49
C GLY A 246 -2.44 -4.86 5.84
N ILE A 247 -1.58 -5.26 6.79
CA ILE A 247 -2.00 -5.57 8.16
C ILE A 247 -2.50 -4.31 8.87
N LYS A 248 -1.89 -3.16 8.63
CA LYS A 248 -2.35 -1.88 9.20
C LYS A 248 -3.75 -1.53 8.71
N GLU A 249 -3.98 -1.61 7.41
CA GLU A 249 -5.30 -1.37 6.82
C GLU A 249 -6.34 -2.36 7.35
N PHE A 250 -5.97 -3.65 7.49
CA PHE A 250 -6.82 -4.64 8.15
C PHE A 250 -7.14 -4.23 9.59
N SER A 251 -6.16 -3.79 10.37
CA SER A 251 -6.33 -3.41 11.78
C SER A 251 -7.19 -2.16 11.96
N ASP A 252 -7.05 -1.16 11.06
CA ASP A 252 -7.81 0.08 11.13
C ASP A 252 -9.30 -0.12 10.72
N GLY A 253 -9.64 -1.30 10.23
CA GLY A 253 -10.93 -1.61 9.65
C GLY A 253 -11.14 -0.85 8.35
N ALA A 254 -11.29 -1.53 7.22
CA ALA A 254 -11.78 -0.87 6.03
C ALA A 254 -13.13 -0.22 6.40
N GLN A 255 -13.13 1.08 6.60
CA GLN A 255 -14.37 1.87 6.56
C GLN A 255 -14.83 1.80 5.11
N THR A 256 -15.51 0.71 4.78
CA THR A 256 -16.26 0.67 3.52
C THR A 256 -17.31 1.77 3.63
N PRO A 257 -17.37 2.69 2.65
CA PRO A 257 -18.38 3.77 2.67
C PRO A 257 -19.83 3.28 2.65
N LEU A 258 -20.04 1.98 2.64
CA LEU A 258 -21.37 1.32 2.49
C LEU A 258 -22.06 1.00 3.81
N GLU A 259 -21.37 1.08 4.95
CA GLU A 259 -22.00 0.87 6.25
C GLU A 259 -21.76 2.10 7.12
N ALA A 260 -22.67 3.07 7.02
CA ALA A 260 -22.79 4.11 8.04
C ALA A 260 -23.07 3.42 9.39
N PRO A 261 -22.35 3.76 10.48
CA PRO A 261 -22.56 3.14 11.78
C PRO A 261 -24.03 3.39 12.21
N SER A 262 -24.78 2.31 12.34
CA SER A 262 -26.18 2.37 12.70
C SER A 262 -26.44 2.45 14.22
N SER A 263 -25.39 2.61 15.04
CA SER A 263 -25.53 2.95 16.46
C SER A 263 -24.21 3.44 17.08
N GLU A 264 -24.30 4.45 17.93
CA GLU A 264 -23.20 5.10 18.66
C GLU A 264 -22.54 4.23 19.76
N LEU A 265 -22.61 2.91 19.69
CA LEU A 265 -22.16 1.99 20.74
C LEU A 265 -21.31 0.80 20.25
N GLU A 266 -20.89 0.76 18.98
CA GLU A 266 -19.91 -0.25 18.59
C GLU A 266 -18.52 0.21 19.03
N GLN A 267 -18.09 -0.32 20.19
CA GLN A 267 -16.67 -0.37 20.57
C GLN A 267 -15.94 -0.99 19.38
N SER A 268 -14.96 -0.28 18.83
CA SER A 268 -14.12 -0.79 17.75
C SER A 268 -13.48 -2.10 18.23
N GLU A 269 -13.98 -3.23 17.76
CA GLU A 269 -13.39 -4.54 18.06
C GLU A 269 -11.94 -4.53 17.58
N ILE A 270 -11.02 -4.88 18.50
CA ILE A 270 -9.60 -4.99 18.19
C ILE A 270 -9.42 -6.19 17.26
N ARG A 271 -9.06 -5.94 16.01
CA ARG A 271 -8.74 -7.00 15.05
C ARG A 271 -7.40 -7.63 15.38
N LEU A 272 -7.43 -8.94 15.65
CA LEU A 272 -6.26 -9.69 16.09
C LEU A 272 -5.43 -10.22 14.93
N LEU A 273 -4.14 -10.49 15.20
CA LEU A 273 -3.24 -11.10 14.22
C LEU A 273 -3.73 -12.50 13.78
N SER A 274 -4.40 -13.25 14.64
CA SER A 274 -4.97 -14.54 14.31
C SER A 274 -6.08 -14.46 13.26
N GLU A 275 -6.89 -13.40 13.26
CA GLU A 275 -7.93 -13.17 12.27
C GLU A 275 -7.31 -12.86 10.90
N TYR A 276 -6.29 -11.97 10.88
CA TYR A 276 -5.55 -11.70 9.66
C TYR A 276 -4.94 -12.96 9.06
N MET A 277 -4.35 -13.83 9.89
CA MET A 277 -3.76 -15.07 9.43
C MET A 277 -4.79 -16.08 8.89
N GLN A 278 -6.02 -16.06 9.39
CA GLN A 278 -7.13 -16.86 8.84
C GLN A 278 -7.52 -16.34 7.43
N ASP A 279 -7.63 -15.02 7.27
CA ASP A 279 -7.93 -14.42 5.96
C ASP A 279 -6.84 -14.79 4.92
N ILE A 280 -5.57 -14.72 5.31
CA ILE A 280 -4.46 -15.11 4.44
C ILE A 280 -4.48 -16.60 4.09
N ALA A 281 -4.78 -17.48 5.04
CA ALA A 281 -4.87 -18.92 4.78
C ALA A 281 -5.94 -19.22 3.73
N LEU A 282 -7.13 -18.64 3.86
CA LEU A 282 -8.21 -18.78 2.88
C LEU A 282 -7.82 -18.25 1.50
N LEU A 283 -7.04 -17.16 1.45
CA LEU A 283 -6.56 -16.57 0.20
C LEU A 283 -5.48 -17.43 -0.48
N THR A 284 -4.62 -18.12 0.26
CA THR A 284 -3.50 -18.89 -0.30
C THR A 284 -3.91 -20.28 -0.79
N ASP A 285 -4.94 -20.90 -0.22
CA ASP A 285 -5.42 -22.21 -0.64
C ASP A 285 -6.11 -22.21 -2.04
N ALA A 286 -6.55 -21.06 -2.51
CA ALA A 286 -7.22 -20.91 -3.81
C ALA A 286 -6.27 -21.00 -5.04
N GLU A 287 -4.94 -21.12 -4.86
CA GLU A 287 -3.95 -21.12 -5.95
C GLU A 287 -3.75 -22.49 -6.67
N THR A 288 -4.49 -23.52 -6.34
CA THR A 288 -4.14 -24.91 -6.70
C THR A 288 -4.48 -25.37 -8.12
N ASP A 289 -5.00 -24.52 -9.01
CA ASP A 289 -5.35 -24.95 -10.39
C ASP A 289 -4.27 -24.54 -11.40
N ASP A 290 -3.16 -25.30 -11.45
CA ASP A 290 -2.02 -25.07 -12.34
C ASP A 290 -2.31 -25.40 -13.83
N ASN A 291 -3.42 -26.07 -14.13
CA ASN A 291 -3.71 -26.59 -15.47
C ASN A 291 -4.49 -25.61 -16.37
N ASN A 292 -4.88 -24.44 -15.89
CA ASN A 292 -5.62 -23.46 -16.70
C ASN A 292 -4.68 -22.41 -17.30
N ASP A 293 -4.50 -22.43 -18.62
CA ASP A 293 -3.72 -21.43 -19.36
C ASP A 293 -4.40 -20.06 -19.49
N ASP A 294 -5.70 -19.97 -19.16
CA ASP A 294 -6.46 -18.72 -19.22
C ASP A 294 -6.36 -17.93 -17.92
N LYS A 295 -5.22 -17.30 -17.69
CA LYS A 295 -4.89 -16.50 -16.48
C LYS A 295 -4.55 -15.07 -16.88
N ILE A 296 -4.95 -14.09 -16.06
CA ILE A 296 -4.52 -12.69 -16.19
C ILE A 296 -3.02 -12.61 -15.87
N SER A 297 -2.29 -11.81 -16.66
CA SER A 297 -0.86 -11.63 -16.47
C SER A 297 -0.58 -10.39 -15.59
N LEU A 298 0.01 -10.60 -14.42
CA LEU A 298 0.52 -9.55 -13.54
C LEU A 298 2.04 -9.47 -13.69
N MET A 299 2.57 -8.27 -13.97
CA MET A 299 4.01 -8.10 -14.19
C MET A 299 4.46 -6.67 -13.99
N THR A 300 5.77 -6.50 -13.80
CA THR A 300 6.34 -5.15 -13.88
C THR A 300 6.33 -4.63 -15.31
N ILE A 301 6.31 -3.31 -15.45
CA ILE A 301 6.35 -2.69 -16.80
C ILE A 301 7.60 -3.10 -17.57
N HIS A 302 8.72 -3.33 -16.90
CA HIS A 302 9.96 -3.81 -17.55
C HIS A 302 9.79 -5.19 -18.18
N GLN A 303 9.08 -6.09 -17.50
CA GLN A 303 8.81 -7.45 -18.01
C GLN A 303 7.82 -7.46 -19.18
N ALA A 304 6.96 -6.43 -19.27
CA ALA A 304 5.99 -6.29 -20.33
C ALA A 304 6.61 -5.89 -21.69
N LYS A 305 7.89 -5.52 -21.72
CA LYS A 305 8.57 -5.15 -22.97
C LYS A 305 8.58 -6.32 -23.95
N GLY A 306 8.00 -6.09 -25.14
CA GLY A 306 7.88 -7.12 -26.20
C GLY A 306 6.56 -7.90 -26.17
N LEU A 307 5.81 -7.84 -25.09
CA LEU A 307 4.47 -8.45 -24.99
C LEU A 307 3.38 -7.51 -25.50
N GLU A 308 2.17 -8.06 -25.70
CA GLU A 308 0.98 -7.31 -26.13
C GLU A 308 -0.28 -7.98 -25.60
N PHE A 309 -1.29 -7.16 -25.26
CA PHE A 309 -2.53 -7.62 -24.65
C PHE A 309 -3.69 -6.78 -25.19
N LYS A 310 -4.87 -7.40 -25.32
CA LYS A 310 -6.06 -6.68 -25.78
C LYS A 310 -6.44 -5.54 -24.83
N GLU A 311 -6.26 -5.78 -23.52
CA GLU A 311 -6.52 -4.83 -22.47
C GLU A 311 -5.37 -4.76 -21.48
N VAL A 312 -4.96 -3.54 -21.12
CA VAL A 312 -3.88 -3.29 -20.17
C VAL A 312 -4.37 -2.34 -19.10
N PHE A 313 -4.10 -2.71 -17.85
CA PHE A 313 -4.22 -1.87 -16.67
C PHE A 313 -2.82 -1.44 -16.25
N VAL A 314 -2.59 -0.14 -16.08
CA VAL A 314 -1.34 0.41 -15.53
C VAL A 314 -1.68 1.04 -14.19
N THR A 315 -1.16 0.46 -13.11
CA THR A 315 -1.54 0.79 -11.72
C THR A 315 -0.45 1.54 -10.98
N GLY A 316 -0.84 2.31 -9.96
CA GLY A 316 0.08 3.05 -9.10
C GLY A 316 0.73 4.24 -9.80
N LEU A 317 -0.02 4.97 -10.63
CA LEU A 317 0.45 6.18 -11.28
C LEU A 317 0.47 7.36 -10.31
N GLU A 318 1.47 7.37 -9.43
CA GLU A 318 1.64 8.33 -8.34
C GLU A 318 3.06 8.88 -8.32
N GLU A 319 3.20 10.15 -7.92
CA GLU A 319 4.52 10.74 -7.65
C GLU A 319 5.27 9.93 -6.59
N ASN A 320 6.59 9.77 -6.77
CA ASN A 320 7.48 8.97 -5.93
C ASN A 320 7.22 7.44 -5.96
N LEU A 321 6.34 6.98 -6.83
CA LEU A 321 6.13 5.57 -7.14
C LEU A 321 6.35 5.30 -8.63
N PHE A 322 5.63 6.02 -9.48
CA PHE A 322 5.83 6.03 -10.93
C PHE A 322 5.51 7.44 -11.49
N PRO A 323 6.53 8.31 -11.65
CA PRO A 323 7.98 8.03 -11.59
C PRO A 323 8.49 7.71 -10.18
N SER A 324 9.56 6.92 -10.11
CA SER A 324 10.19 6.56 -8.85
C SER A 324 10.83 7.79 -8.16
N GLN A 325 10.87 7.77 -6.83
CA GLN A 325 11.44 8.88 -6.04
C GLN A 325 12.88 9.23 -6.46
N LEU A 326 13.68 8.23 -6.84
CA LEU A 326 15.07 8.44 -7.28
C LEU A 326 15.12 9.20 -8.60
N ALA A 327 14.21 8.90 -9.52
CA ALA A 327 14.17 9.47 -10.85
C ALA A 327 13.67 10.93 -10.88
N VAL A 328 12.91 11.37 -9.88
CA VAL A 328 12.32 12.72 -9.85
C VAL A 328 13.39 13.82 -9.82
N ASN A 329 14.54 13.55 -9.22
CA ASN A 329 15.63 14.52 -9.05
C ASN A 329 16.62 14.56 -10.22
N SER A 330 16.54 13.63 -11.17
CA SER A 330 17.41 13.53 -12.33
C SER A 330 16.56 13.61 -13.60
N ARG A 331 16.92 14.54 -14.48
CA ARG A 331 16.20 14.70 -15.74
C ARG A 331 16.31 13.47 -16.63
N ASP A 332 17.51 12.90 -16.75
CA ASP A 332 17.75 11.73 -17.60
C ASP A 332 17.00 10.51 -17.08
N GLU A 333 16.97 10.33 -15.75
CA GLU A 333 16.20 9.26 -15.11
C GLU A 333 14.69 9.47 -15.27
N LEU A 334 14.21 10.72 -15.17
CA LEU A 334 12.81 11.02 -15.42
C LEU A 334 12.41 10.75 -16.88
N GLU A 335 13.29 11.06 -17.84
CA GLU A 335 13.07 10.72 -19.25
C GLU A 335 13.05 9.22 -19.48
N GLU A 336 13.82 8.43 -18.70
CA GLU A 336 13.78 6.97 -18.76
C GLU A 336 12.48 6.40 -18.15
N GLU A 337 12.02 6.92 -17.01
CA GLU A 337 10.71 6.57 -16.44
C GLU A 337 9.57 6.91 -17.42
N ARG A 338 9.68 8.02 -18.15
CA ARG A 338 8.70 8.37 -19.20
C ARG A 338 8.75 7.41 -20.38
N ARG A 339 9.92 6.93 -20.79
CA ARG A 339 10.04 5.84 -21.79
C ARG A 339 9.41 4.56 -21.30
N LEU A 340 9.57 4.27 -20.02
CA LEU A 340 8.94 3.11 -19.41
C LEU A 340 7.40 3.23 -19.41
N PHE A 341 6.88 4.42 -19.10
CA PHE A 341 5.42 4.68 -19.19
C PHE A 341 4.91 4.58 -20.63
N TYR A 342 5.65 5.12 -21.60
CA TYR A 342 5.36 4.92 -23.01
C TYR A 342 5.30 3.45 -23.39
N VAL A 343 6.25 2.63 -22.89
CA VAL A 343 6.22 1.18 -23.11
C VAL A 343 4.93 0.59 -22.52
N ALA A 344 4.55 0.94 -21.29
CA ALA A 344 3.34 0.43 -20.64
C ALA A 344 2.07 0.71 -21.48
N ILE A 345 1.89 1.96 -21.92
CA ILE A 345 0.75 2.38 -22.73
C ILE A 345 0.69 1.58 -24.04
N THR A 346 1.83 1.42 -24.71
CA THR A 346 1.92 0.74 -26.02
C THR A 346 1.82 -0.79 -25.94
N ARG A 347 1.63 -1.38 -24.76
CA ARG A 347 1.30 -2.81 -24.61
C ARG A 347 -0.16 -3.11 -24.91
N ALA A 348 -1.02 -2.10 -24.82
CA ALA A 348 -2.45 -2.24 -25.07
C ALA A 348 -2.77 -2.23 -26.57
N GLU A 349 -3.56 -3.21 -27.00
CA GLU A 349 -4.10 -3.26 -28.35
C GLU A 349 -5.39 -2.44 -28.46
N LYS A 350 -6.37 -2.72 -27.61
CA LYS A 350 -7.75 -2.20 -27.74
C LYS A 350 -8.13 -1.25 -26.60
N ARG A 351 -7.82 -1.60 -25.37
CA ARG A 351 -8.23 -0.85 -24.19
C ARG A 351 -7.05 -0.60 -23.25
N LEU A 352 -7.04 0.59 -22.66
CA LEU A 352 -6.09 1.00 -21.64
C LEU A 352 -6.85 1.61 -20.47
N THR A 353 -6.53 1.11 -19.29
CA THR A 353 -7.00 1.67 -18.01
C THR A 353 -5.78 2.10 -17.20
N LEU A 354 -5.80 3.32 -16.72
CA LEU A 354 -4.80 3.90 -15.83
C LEU A 354 -5.39 4.04 -14.43
N SER A 355 -4.61 3.82 -13.38
CA SER A 355 -5.11 4.00 -12.02
C SER A 355 -4.08 4.59 -11.07
N TYR A 356 -4.57 5.25 -10.02
CA TYR A 356 -3.76 5.75 -8.91
C TYR A 356 -4.56 5.78 -7.62
N ALA A 357 -3.87 5.68 -6.47
CA ALA A 357 -4.44 5.83 -5.15
C ALA A 357 -4.11 7.23 -4.57
N LYS A 358 -5.05 7.81 -3.80
CA LYS A 358 -4.84 9.09 -3.11
C LYS A 358 -4.03 8.96 -1.83
N THR A 359 -4.06 7.78 -1.23
CA THR A 359 -3.30 7.47 0.00
C THR A 359 -2.72 6.07 -0.08
N ARG A 360 -1.54 5.89 0.52
CA ARG A 360 -0.92 4.58 0.76
C ARG A 360 -0.35 4.52 2.15
N TYR A 361 -0.39 3.35 2.74
CA TYR A 361 0.38 3.11 3.95
C TYR A 361 1.86 2.96 3.57
N ARG A 362 2.70 3.82 4.15
CA ARG A 362 4.17 3.73 4.04
C ARG A 362 4.75 3.82 5.43
N TRP A 363 5.55 2.83 5.84
CA TRP A 363 6.19 2.82 7.16
C TRP A 363 5.18 2.87 8.32
N GLY A 364 4.02 2.24 8.18
CA GLY A 364 2.94 2.24 9.17
C GLY A 364 2.18 3.56 9.30
N THR A 365 2.46 4.55 8.45
CA THR A 365 1.73 5.83 8.40
C THR A 365 0.99 6.00 7.09
N LEU A 366 -0.25 6.50 7.17
CA LEU A 366 -1.03 6.85 5.99
C LEU A 366 -0.43 8.11 5.36
N THR A 367 0.04 7.97 4.13
CA THR A 367 0.69 9.06 3.37
C THR A 367 -0.20 9.44 2.19
N GLY A 368 -0.45 10.73 2.03
CA GLY A 368 -1.12 11.26 0.83
C GLY A 368 -0.23 11.11 -0.40
N CYS A 369 -0.81 10.61 -1.47
CA CYS A 369 -0.16 10.46 -2.77
C CYS A 369 -0.71 11.49 -3.76
N GLU A 370 0.18 12.10 -4.53
CA GLU A 370 -0.20 12.95 -5.66
C GLU A 370 -0.25 12.11 -6.93
N PRO A 371 -1.19 12.38 -7.85
CA PRO A 371 -1.20 11.70 -9.14
C PRO A 371 0.13 11.91 -9.87
N SER A 372 0.56 10.90 -10.61
CA SER A 372 1.77 10.98 -11.43
C SER A 372 1.68 12.14 -12.43
N ARG A 373 2.76 12.89 -12.55
CA ARG A 373 2.91 13.94 -13.59
C ARG A 373 2.70 13.39 -15.01
N PHE A 374 2.92 12.11 -15.23
CA PHE A 374 2.70 11.47 -16.53
C PHE A 374 1.23 11.47 -16.95
N LEU A 375 0.29 11.53 -16.00
CA LEU A 375 -1.14 11.66 -16.29
C LEU A 375 -1.48 13.03 -16.88
N GLU A 376 -0.77 14.10 -16.43
CA GLU A 376 -0.94 15.46 -16.96
C GLU A 376 -0.35 15.62 -18.35
N GLU A 377 0.57 14.73 -18.74
CA GLU A 377 1.20 14.73 -20.07
C GLU A 377 0.29 14.12 -21.16
N ILE A 378 -0.82 13.47 -20.77
CA ILE A 378 -1.83 12.94 -21.69
C ILE A 378 -2.88 14.03 -21.93
N ASN A 379 -3.17 14.33 -23.23
CA ASN A 379 -4.24 15.26 -23.54
C ASN A 379 -5.58 14.76 -22.94
N PRO A 380 -6.31 15.58 -22.16
CA PRO A 380 -7.58 15.22 -21.53
C PRO A 380 -8.65 14.71 -22.50
N GLU A 381 -8.57 15.03 -23.79
CA GLU A 381 -9.50 14.50 -24.81
C GLU A 381 -9.42 12.97 -24.95
N PHE A 382 -8.26 12.38 -24.67
CA PHE A 382 -8.06 10.93 -24.74
C PHE A 382 -8.44 10.19 -23.45
N LEU A 383 -8.66 10.94 -22.35
CA LEU A 383 -9.02 10.38 -21.06
C LEU A 383 -10.54 10.34 -20.87
N ASP A 384 -11.04 9.22 -20.39
CA ASP A 384 -12.37 9.13 -19.79
C ASP A 384 -12.22 9.29 -18.28
N THR A 385 -12.35 10.54 -17.84
CA THR A 385 -12.44 10.87 -16.45
C THR A 385 -13.90 10.74 -16.04
N LEU A 386 -14.32 9.55 -15.62
CA LEU A 386 -15.61 9.40 -14.97
C LEU A 386 -15.69 10.44 -13.86
N PRO A 387 -16.76 11.26 -13.81
CA PRO A 387 -16.96 12.13 -12.67
C PRO A 387 -16.87 11.25 -11.43
N VAL A 388 -16.14 11.69 -10.41
CA VAL A 388 -16.19 11.07 -9.09
C VAL A 388 -17.69 11.02 -8.76
N SER A 389 -18.29 9.87 -8.99
CA SER A 389 -19.62 9.64 -8.47
C SER A 389 -19.44 9.61 -6.96
N ASP A 390 -19.75 10.72 -6.30
CA ASP A 390 -20.33 10.69 -4.96
C ASP A 390 -21.56 9.81 -5.11
N THR A 391 -21.36 8.52 -5.19
CA THR A 391 -22.44 7.54 -5.27
C THR A 391 -23.10 7.49 -3.90
N LYS A 392 -23.93 8.49 -3.65
CA LYS A 392 -25.18 8.25 -2.95
C LYS A 392 -25.96 7.29 -3.86
N MET A 393 -25.75 6.01 -3.71
CA MET A 393 -26.65 5.01 -4.25
C MET A 393 -28.02 5.28 -3.63
N SER A 394 -28.91 5.85 -4.44
CA SER A 394 -30.35 5.92 -4.12
C SER A 394 -30.87 4.47 -4.06
N PRO A 395 -31.53 4.05 -2.97
CA PRO A 395 -32.10 2.69 -2.86
C PRO A 395 -33.45 2.61 -3.59
N SER A 396 -33.49 2.84 -4.90
CA SER A 396 -34.76 2.84 -5.65
C SER A 396 -34.75 2.07 -6.95
N ALA A 397 -33.98 0.98 -7.07
CA ALA A 397 -34.04 0.11 -8.27
C ALA A 397 -34.12 -1.39 -7.95
N ILE A 398 -34.74 -1.78 -6.83
CA ILE A 398 -35.20 -3.17 -6.66
C ILE A 398 -36.55 -3.13 -5.95
N ARG A 399 -37.64 -2.94 -6.72
CA ARG A 399 -38.98 -3.39 -6.37
C ARG A 399 -39.93 -3.31 -7.56
N GLN A 400 -40.04 -4.40 -8.29
CA GLN A 400 -41.31 -4.83 -8.85
C GLN A 400 -41.47 -6.32 -8.58
N GLY A 401 -42.41 -6.69 -7.76
CA GLY A 401 -42.79 -8.05 -7.44
C GLY A 401 -43.66 -8.16 -6.20
N ASN A 402 -44.99 -7.91 -6.39
CA ASN A 402 -46.13 -8.41 -5.61
C ASN A 402 -46.33 -8.06 -4.13
N GLY A 403 -47.21 -7.15 -3.92
CA GLY A 403 -48.44 -7.05 -3.10
C GLY A 403 -48.52 -7.63 -1.69
N ILE A 404 -48.93 -6.80 -0.75
CA ILE A 404 -50.07 -6.85 0.19
C ILE A 404 -49.91 -5.69 1.22
N PRO A 405 -50.99 -5.22 1.95
CA PRO A 405 -51.43 -3.85 1.86
C PRO A 405 -51.08 -2.92 3.06
N SER A 406 -51.37 -1.65 2.79
CA SER A 406 -51.36 -0.46 3.66
C SER A 406 -51.80 -0.62 5.11
N PHE A 407 -51.12 0.05 6.04
CA PHE A 407 -51.77 0.77 7.14
C PHE A 407 -51.26 2.22 7.19
N SER A 408 -52.22 3.12 7.14
CA SER A 408 -52.14 4.58 7.24
C SER A 408 -52.01 5.00 8.70
N THR A 409 -51.14 5.96 9.03
CA THR A 409 -51.50 7.01 10.00
C THR A 409 -50.60 8.25 9.85
N ASN A 410 -51.27 9.32 9.46
CA ASN A 410 -51.20 10.73 9.88
C ASN A 410 -49.86 11.47 10.09
N SER A 411 -49.66 12.37 9.16
CA SER A 411 -49.37 13.82 9.28
C SER A 411 -48.80 14.34 10.61
N PHE A 412 -47.60 14.92 10.57
CA PHE A 412 -47.33 16.20 11.24
C PHE A 412 -46.41 17.10 10.38
N THR A 413 -46.77 18.35 10.42
CA THR A 413 -46.43 19.55 9.68
C THR A 413 -44.95 19.86 9.46
N LYS A 414 -44.69 20.40 8.26
CA LYS A 414 -43.49 21.12 7.81
C LYS A 414 -43.16 22.31 8.73
N ASN A 415 -41.91 22.40 9.14
CA ASN A 415 -41.25 23.67 9.40
C ASN A 415 -39.99 23.80 8.51
N ASN A 416 -40.10 24.79 7.63
CA ASN A 416 -39.00 25.22 6.74
C ASN A 416 -37.88 25.88 7.56
N LEU A 417 -36.72 25.23 7.63
CA LEU A 417 -35.47 25.91 7.94
C LEU A 417 -34.48 25.65 6.77
N LYS A 418 -34.19 26.71 6.02
CA LYS A 418 -33.20 26.74 4.96
C LYS A 418 -31.84 26.49 5.58
N PRO A 419 -30.98 25.57 5.02
CA PRO A 419 -29.59 25.46 5.45
C PRO A 419 -28.83 26.68 4.92
N VAL A 420 -28.26 27.44 5.84
CA VAL A 420 -27.28 28.48 5.53
C VAL A 420 -25.97 27.81 5.14
N VAL A 421 -25.69 27.77 3.85
CA VAL A 421 -24.36 27.36 3.32
C VAL A 421 -23.37 28.45 3.69
N LYS A 422 -22.55 28.22 4.72
CA LYS A 422 -21.35 29.02 4.96
C LYS A 422 -20.30 28.63 3.94
N LYS A 423 -20.06 29.51 2.97
CA LYS A 423 -18.89 29.48 2.09
C LYS A 423 -17.62 29.54 2.97
N PRO A 424 -16.55 28.77 2.67
CA PRO A 424 -15.28 28.96 3.34
C PRO A 424 -14.76 30.36 3.00
N VAL A 425 -14.67 31.21 4.00
CA VAL A 425 -14.02 32.51 3.90
C VAL A 425 -12.52 32.25 3.85
N ALA A 426 -11.90 32.47 2.71
CA ALA A 426 -10.44 32.62 2.62
C ALA A 426 -10.04 33.80 3.52
N ARG A 427 -9.49 33.52 4.69
CA ARG A 427 -8.93 34.55 5.56
C ARG A 427 -7.65 35.05 4.92
N GLN A 428 -7.70 36.27 4.45
CA GLN A 428 -6.51 37.08 4.17
C GLN A 428 -5.74 37.24 5.50
N THR A 429 -4.62 36.56 5.63
CA THR A 429 -3.61 36.86 6.64
C THR A 429 -3.08 38.25 6.31
N ASP A 430 -3.19 39.17 7.25
CA ASP A 430 -2.77 40.55 7.12
C ASP A 430 -1.25 40.59 6.83
N PRO A 431 -0.79 41.05 5.63
CA PRO A 431 0.64 41.00 5.28
C PRO A 431 1.52 41.84 6.21
N LYS A 432 0.93 42.77 6.97
CA LYS A 432 1.65 43.65 7.89
C LYS A 432 2.14 42.97 9.15
N LEU A 433 1.61 41.77 9.51
CA LEU A 433 2.04 41.02 10.69
C LEU A 433 3.39 40.30 10.50
N PHE A 434 3.88 40.20 9.28
CA PHE A 434 5.11 39.48 8.93
C PHE A 434 6.26 40.43 8.43
N GLU A 435 6.04 41.71 8.37
CA GLU A 435 7.11 42.70 8.14
C GLU A 435 8.04 42.71 9.37
N ASN A 436 9.30 42.28 9.20
CA ASN A 436 10.32 42.11 10.23
C ASN A 436 10.10 40.94 11.22
N PHE A 437 9.71 39.76 10.71
CA PHE A 437 9.61 38.55 11.52
C PHE A 437 11.00 38.03 11.90
N ILE A 438 11.44 38.30 13.11
CA ILE A 438 12.63 37.70 13.73
C ILE A 438 12.14 36.71 14.78
N PRO A 439 12.47 35.40 14.66
CA PRO A 439 12.07 34.41 15.66
C PRO A 439 12.80 34.65 17.00
N ASP A 440 12.11 34.42 18.11
CA ASP A 440 12.70 34.52 19.44
C ASP A 440 13.51 33.25 19.80
N ASP A 441 14.38 33.36 20.82
CA ASP A 441 15.17 32.24 21.33
C ASP A 441 14.21 31.15 21.85
N PRO A 442 14.33 29.90 21.41
CA PRO A 442 13.55 28.77 21.93
C PRO A 442 13.54 28.62 23.45
N LYS A 443 14.57 29.09 24.12
CA LYS A 443 14.70 29.07 25.61
C LYS A 443 13.70 29.95 26.34
N ARG A 444 13.13 30.95 25.66
CA ARG A 444 12.22 31.93 26.23
C ARG A 444 10.75 31.55 26.09
N ILE A 445 10.46 30.43 25.41
CA ILE A 445 9.09 29.99 25.14
C ILE A 445 8.62 29.16 26.35
N GLU A 446 7.53 29.63 26.96
CA GLU A 446 6.88 28.98 28.10
C GLU A 446 5.44 28.58 27.81
N ILE A 447 4.91 27.66 28.63
CA ILE A 447 3.51 27.20 28.51
C ILE A 447 2.58 28.39 28.79
N GLY A 448 1.58 28.57 27.96
CA GLY A 448 0.59 29.64 28.07
C GLY A 448 0.92 30.89 27.26
N MET A 449 2.14 31.04 26.73
CA MET A 449 2.50 32.18 25.88
C MET A 449 1.79 32.16 24.53
N SER A 450 1.45 33.36 24.00
CA SER A 450 1.00 33.53 22.63
C SER A 450 2.21 33.63 21.71
N VAL A 451 2.20 32.85 20.64
CA VAL A 451 3.31 32.81 19.65
C VAL A 451 2.77 32.98 18.24
N LEU A 452 3.61 33.55 17.37
CA LEU A 452 3.32 33.72 15.96
C LEU A 452 4.25 32.84 15.14
N HIS A 453 3.68 32.05 14.25
CA HIS A 453 4.40 31.20 13.30
C HIS A 453 4.13 31.67 11.86
N GLN A 454 5.13 31.73 11.00
CA GLN A 454 4.99 32.26 9.63
C GLN A 454 3.93 31.55 8.79
N ARG A 455 3.80 30.23 8.97
CA ARG A 455 2.85 29.41 8.19
C ARG A 455 1.50 29.22 8.88
N PHE A 456 1.48 29.08 10.22
CA PHE A 456 0.28 28.72 10.98
C PHE A 456 -0.40 29.92 11.67
N GLY A 457 0.19 31.11 11.59
CA GLY A 457 -0.37 32.30 12.21
C GLY A 457 -0.17 32.35 13.72
N LYS A 458 -1.10 33.02 14.44
CA LYS A 458 -1.09 33.20 15.87
C LYS A 458 -1.59 31.94 16.57
N GLY A 459 -0.89 31.50 17.63
CA GLY A 459 -1.25 30.34 18.43
C GLY A 459 -0.82 30.49 19.88
N LYS A 460 -1.31 29.59 20.75
CA LYS A 460 -1.00 29.55 22.18
C LYS A 460 -0.26 28.25 22.52
N VAL A 461 0.85 28.36 23.26
CA VAL A 461 1.62 27.20 23.72
C VAL A 461 0.84 26.48 24.81
N MET A 462 0.46 25.24 24.56
CA MET A 462 -0.33 24.41 25.49
C MET A 462 0.55 23.51 26.36
N GLN A 463 1.63 22.97 25.78
CA GLN A 463 2.49 21.99 26.47
C GLN A 463 3.90 22.06 25.90
N LEU A 464 4.90 21.80 26.78
CA LEU A 464 6.30 21.62 26.42
C LEU A 464 6.78 20.26 26.88
N GLU A 465 7.46 19.50 26.00
CA GLU A 465 7.97 18.16 26.27
C GLU A 465 9.45 18.05 25.90
N GLY A 466 10.23 17.36 26.76
CA GLY A 466 11.66 17.13 26.55
C GLY A 466 12.54 18.29 27.01
N ASN A 467 13.85 18.18 26.77
CA ASN A 467 14.86 19.18 27.12
C ASN A 467 15.52 19.75 25.85
N LEU A 468 16.03 20.97 25.91
CA LEU A 468 16.83 21.56 24.85
C LEU A 468 18.07 20.69 24.55
N PRO A 469 18.45 20.46 23.26
CA PRO A 469 17.95 21.17 22.08
C PRO A 469 16.70 20.56 21.42
N ASP A 470 16.20 19.41 21.87
CA ASP A 470 15.13 18.65 21.22
C ASP A 470 13.75 18.82 21.88
N MET A 471 13.55 19.98 22.54
CA MET A 471 12.28 20.32 23.17
C MET A 471 11.17 20.51 22.13
N LYS A 472 10.01 19.90 22.39
CA LYS A 472 8.80 19.99 21.57
C LYS A 472 7.77 20.87 22.24
N ALA A 473 7.14 21.76 21.48
CA ALA A 473 6.01 22.57 21.92
C ALA A 473 4.73 22.14 21.21
N THR A 474 3.68 21.87 21.95
CA THR A 474 2.33 21.72 21.42
C THR A 474 1.66 23.09 21.44
N VAL A 475 1.40 23.65 20.26
CA VAL A 475 0.83 24.98 20.07
C VAL A 475 -0.55 24.84 19.43
N ASN A 476 -1.55 25.51 20.01
CA ASN A 476 -2.90 25.58 19.44
C ASN A 476 -3.03 26.84 18.61
N PHE A 477 -3.04 26.70 17.30
CA PHE A 477 -3.13 27.82 16.32
C PHE A 477 -4.57 28.18 16.01
N GLU A 478 -4.87 29.48 15.89
CA GLU A 478 -6.19 29.98 15.53
C GLU A 478 -6.54 29.59 14.08
N GLY A 479 -7.39 28.56 13.91
CA GLY A 479 -7.86 28.09 12.58
C GLY A 479 -7.18 26.83 12.06
N GLU A 480 -6.03 26.40 12.61
CA GLU A 480 -5.27 25.22 12.21
C GLU A 480 -5.25 24.12 13.29
N GLY A 481 -5.78 24.41 14.50
CA GLY A 481 -5.82 23.50 15.64
C GLY A 481 -4.44 23.25 16.28
N GLN A 482 -4.34 22.15 17.03
CA GLN A 482 -3.12 21.80 17.74
C GLN A 482 -2.06 21.22 16.81
N LYS A 483 -0.84 21.77 16.89
CA LYS A 483 0.35 21.29 16.17
C LYS A 483 1.49 21.10 17.14
N GLN A 484 2.21 19.98 17.02
CA GLN A 484 3.44 19.74 17.78
C GLN A 484 4.64 20.18 16.94
N LEU A 485 5.45 21.08 17.48
CA LEU A 485 6.59 21.70 16.81
C LEU A 485 7.87 21.47 17.59
N LEU A 486 8.95 21.12 16.90
CA LEU A 486 10.28 21.04 17.51
C LEU A 486 10.84 22.47 17.61
N LEU A 487 11.02 22.99 18.82
CA LEU A 487 11.38 24.41 19.04
C LEU A 487 12.65 24.86 18.32
N LYS A 488 13.61 23.95 18.17
CA LYS A 488 14.86 24.15 17.41
C LYS A 488 14.65 24.63 15.97
N TYR A 489 13.53 24.23 15.35
CA TYR A 489 13.22 24.52 13.94
C TYR A 489 11.93 25.34 13.78
N ALA A 490 11.16 25.52 14.84
CA ALA A 490 9.80 26.06 14.77
C ALA A 490 9.73 27.57 14.44
N ARG A 491 10.83 28.32 14.53
CA ARG A 491 10.89 29.76 14.25
C ARG A 491 9.66 30.52 14.79
N LEU A 492 9.42 30.43 16.08
CA LEU A 492 8.31 31.10 16.76
C LEU A 492 8.73 32.49 17.23
N LYS A 493 7.82 33.46 17.11
CA LYS A 493 7.96 34.79 17.69
C LYS A 493 6.95 34.94 18.81
N ILE A 494 7.38 35.36 19.99
CA ILE A 494 6.51 35.62 21.15
C ILE A 494 5.71 36.90 20.86
N VAL A 495 4.39 36.81 21.06
CA VAL A 495 3.45 37.93 20.87
C VAL A 495 2.77 38.13 22.21
N GLU A 496 2.94 39.30 22.83
CA GLU A 496 2.25 39.67 24.05
C GLU A 496 0.73 39.76 23.90
#